data_be17d0abfe3fd80dd766415a13ea11ab
#
_entry.id   be17d0abfe3fd80dd766415a13ea11ab
#
_cell.length_a   1.000
_cell.length_b   1.000
_cell.length_c   1.000
_cell.angle_alpha   90.00
_cell.angle_beta   90.00
_cell.angle_gamma   90.00
#
_symmetry.space_group_name_H-M   'P 1'
#
loop_
_entity.id
_entity.type
_entity.pdbx_description
1 polymer ?
#
loop_
_entity_poly.entity_id
_entity_poly.type
_entity_poly.pdbx_seq_one_letter_code
_entity_poly.pdbx_strand_id
1 'polypeptide(L)'
;DRVLVMRQGELAGELPRVDATQERILELALPKEKDAVKEQRSKAAFPLEALVAGILLLALMGVGLTNPAFLAGDNIRDIFVKAAPALIVGSMMTLVILAREIDISVGSLMGLCAAVLGIATSTDRLALPVWAGVILCLAVGAGVGLVNGVLTAFARIPSIVVTLGMLTLLKGATELLMGGRWIENMPQGLRAFGTESAMGIPYSVWMALASMLIGIWLTRRTAFGLRTYALGSSPSAAELRGIDGRKMKLVAFALTGLAAGAAALFSATQLQVIESGFGSGFELVVIAGVIVGGTSIRGGRGSVIGTAIG
;
A
#
# COMPACT_ATOMS: atom_id res chain seq x y z
N ASP A 1 -42.42 4.21 -36.67
CA ASP A 1 -41.15 4.72 -36.12
C ASP A 1 -41.33 5.00 -34.62
N ARG A 2 -40.52 4.36 -33.77
CA ARG A 2 -40.50 4.54 -32.33
C ARG A 2 -39.11 5.01 -31.86
N VAL A 3 -39.06 5.81 -30.82
CA VAL A 3 -37.85 6.23 -30.18
C VAL A 3 -37.70 5.42 -28.90
N LEU A 4 -36.58 4.68 -28.79
CA LEU A 4 -36.23 3.92 -27.60
C LEU A 4 -35.39 4.81 -26.70
N VAL A 5 -35.83 5.02 -25.47
CA VAL A 5 -35.06 5.81 -24.49
C VAL A 5 -34.33 4.87 -23.56
N MET A 6 -32.99 5.00 -23.50
CA MET A 6 -32.13 4.20 -22.63
C MET A 6 -31.77 5.01 -21.39
N ARG A 7 -31.72 4.35 -20.23
CA ARG A 7 -31.27 4.91 -18.96
C ARG A 7 -30.36 3.90 -18.28
N GLN A 8 -29.10 4.29 -18.00
CA GLN A 8 -28.11 3.44 -17.34
C GLN A 8 -27.88 2.06 -17.99
N GLY A 9 -28.04 1.96 -19.31
CA GLY A 9 -27.88 0.71 -20.04
C GLY A 9 -29.13 -0.16 -20.16
N GLU A 10 -30.25 0.23 -19.55
CA GLU A 10 -31.53 -0.44 -19.63
C GLU A 10 -32.55 0.38 -20.42
N LEU A 11 -33.55 -0.29 -21.04
CA LEU A 11 -34.63 0.37 -21.76
C LEU A 11 -35.57 1.04 -20.74
N ALA A 12 -35.56 2.38 -20.72
CA ALA A 12 -36.39 3.17 -19.81
C ALA A 12 -37.83 3.38 -20.32
N GLY A 13 -38.02 3.30 -21.65
CA GLY A 13 -39.33 3.39 -22.28
C GLY A 13 -39.23 3.55 -23.80
N GLU A 14 -40.42 3.38 -24.45
CA GLU A 14 -40.58 3.60 -25.88
C GLU A 14 -41.59 4.76 -26.08
N LEU A 15 -41.26 5.65 -27.02
CA LEU A 15 -42.13 6.74 -27.42
C LEU A 15 -42.40 6.67 -28.93
N PRO A 16 -43.67 6.83 -29.37
CA PRO A 16 -43.94 7.07 -30.78
C PRO A 16 -43.20 8.34 -31.23
N ARG A 17 -42.71 8.38 -32.46
CA ARG A 17 -41.95 9.52 -32.98
C ARG A 17 -42.67 10.86 -32.87
N VAL A 18 -44.00 10.82 -32.95
CA VAL A 18 -44.87 12.00 -32.85
C VAL A 18 -44.85 12.58 -31.43
N ASP A 19 -44.68 11.74 -30.41
CA ASP A 19 -44.70 12.09 -28.98
C ASP A 19 -43.29 12.23 -28.39
N ALA A 20 -42.24 12.01 -29.17
CA ALA A 20 -40.83 12.05 -28.74
C ALA A 20 -40.30 13.52 -28.69
N THR A 21 -40.90 14.31 -27.81
CA THR A 21 -40.39 15.66 -27.50
C THR A 21 -39.16 15.59 -26.65
N GLN A 22 -38.31 16.61 -26.72
CA GLN A 22 -37.07 16.68 -25.92
C GLN A 22 -37.35 16.53 -24.42
N GLU A 23 -38.46 17.11 -23.94
CA GLU A 23 -38.87 17.05 -22.53
C GLU A 23 -39.25 15.63 -22.12
N ARG A 24 -40.04 14.90 -22.91
CA ARG A 24 -40.46 13.53 -22.61
C ARG A 24 -39.30 12.54 -22.69
N ILE A 25 -38.37 12.73 -23.62
CA ILE A 25 -37.14 11.92 -23.70
C ILE A 25 -36.27 12.16 -22.46
N LEU A 26 -36.13 13.43 -22.03
CA LEU A 26 -35.38 13.79 -20.83
C LEU A 26 -36.00 13.22 -19.55
N GLU A 27 -37.34 13.28 -19.43
CA GLU A 27 -38.09 12.74 -18.30
C GLU A 27 -37.89 11.21 -18.13
N LEU A 28 -37.85 10.49 -19.23
CA LEU A 28 -37.58 9.03 -19.23
C LEU A 28 -36.10 8.72 -19.00
N ALA A 29 -35.20 9.55 -19.52
CA ALA A 29 -33.74 9.37 -19.41
C ALA A 29 -33.19 9.75 -18.04
N LEU A 30 -33.82 10.69 -17.34
CA LEU A 30 -33.41 11.12 -16.01
C LEU A 30 -33.71 10.04 -14.94
N PRO A 31 -32.83 9.87 -13.93
CA PRO A 31 -33.11 8.99 -12.81
C PRO A 31 -34.38 9.44 -12.06
N LYS A 32 -35.29 8.52 -11.77
CA LYS A 32 -36.42 8.84 -10.92
C LYS A 32 -35.94 9.17 -9.51
N GLU A 33 -36.58 10.10 -8.85
CA GLU A 33 -36.25 10.53 -7.48
C GLU A 33 -36.10 9.35 -6.49
N LYS A 34 -36.87 8.28 -6.69
CA LYS A 34 -36.78 7.03 -5.93
C LYS A 34 -35.43 6.28 -6.15
N ASP A 35 -34.88 6.36 -7.35
CA ASP A 35 -33.60 5.71 -7.69
C ASP A 35 -32.42 6.52 -7.11
N ALA A 36 -32.53 7.84 -7.13
CA ALA A 36 -31.58 8.75 -6.47
C ALA A 36 -31.57 8.56 -4.95
N VAL A 37 -32.73 8.38 -4.32
CA VAL A 37 -32.84 8.09 -2.87
C VAL A 37 -32.32 6.68 -2.54
N LYS A 38 -32.49 5.71 -3.43
CA LYS A 38 -31.94 4.35 -3.25
C LYS A 38 -30.42 4.33 -3.38
N GLU A 39 -29.87 5.12 -4.29
CA GLU A 39 -28.41 5.30 -4.46
C GLU A 39 -27.80 6.08 -3.28
N GLN A 40 -28.50 7.05 -2.72
CA GLN A 40 -28.11 7.76 -1.51
C GLN A 40 -28.21 6.87 -0.26
N ARG A 41 -29.20 5.98 -0.16
CA ARG A 41 -29.29 4.98 0.92
C ARG A 41 -28.22 3.89 0.81
N SER A 42 -27.80 3.53 -0.39
CA SER A 42 -26.65 2.62 -0.59
C SER A 42 -25.32 3.24 -0.10
N LYS A 43 -25.22 4.58 -0.07
CA LYS A 43 -24.07 5.30 0.50
C LYS A 43 -24.08 5.36 2.04
N ALA A 44 -25.18 4.98 2.69
CA ALA A 44 -25.29 4.85 4.14
C ALA A 44 -25.00 3.43 4.66
N ALA A 45 -24.47 2.55 3.81
CA ALA A 45 -23.92 1.28 4.27
C ALA A 45 -22.72 1.57 5.20
N PHE A 46 -22.66 0.88 6.32
CA PHE A 46 -21.55 0.94 7.28
C PHE A 46 -20.22 0.94 6.50
N PRO A 47 -19.32 1.87 6.78
CA PRO A 47 -18.04 1.88 6.08
C PRO A 47 -17.36 0.52 6.30
N LEU A 48 -16.87 -0.10 5.23
CA LEU A 48 -16.22 -1.41 5.29
C LEU A 48 -15.14 -1.45 6.39
N GLU A 49 -14.45 -0.33 6.58
CA GLU A 49 -13.46 -0.11 7.65
C GLU A 49 -14.05 -0.36 9.05
N ALA A 50 -15.28 0.08 9.32
CA ALA A 50 -15.94 -0.14 10.61
C ALA A 50 -16.34 -1.61 10.81
N LEU A 51 -16.75 -2.30 9.74
CA LEU A 51 -17.06 -3.73 9.78
C LEU A 51 -15.78 -4.53 10.08
N VAL A 52 -14.68 -4.27 9.37
CA VAL A 52 -13.38 -4.93 9.58
C VAL A 52 -12.87 -4.66 11.00
N ALA A 53 -12.94 -3.41 11.47
CA ALA A 53 -12.56 -3.04 12.83
C ALA A 53 -13.42 -3.78 13.87
N GLY A 54 -14.72 -3.93 13.63
CA GLY A 54 -15.62 -4.67 14.51
C GLY A 54 -15.27 -6.16 14.58
N ILE A 55 -15.00 -6.79 13.44
CA ILE A 55 -14.56 -8.19 13.38
C ILE A 55 -13.23 -8.38 14.12
N LEU A 56 -12.26 -7.48 13.88
CA LEU A 56 -10.97 -7.50 14.57
C LEU A 56 -11.14 -7.39 16.09
N LEU A 57 -11.93 -6.44 16.56
CA LEU A 57 -12.19 -6.26 17.98
C LEU A 57 -12.85 -7.50 18.61
N LEU A 58 -13.84 -8.09 17.93
CA LEU A 58 -14.48 -9.32 18.40
C LEU A 58 -13.48 -10.50 18.47
N ALA A 59 -12.59 -10.63 17.47
CA ALA A 59 -11.55 -11.64 17.48
C ALA A 59 -10.56 -11.44 18.62
N LEU A 60 -10.08 -10.21 18.83
CA LEU A 60 -9.17 -9.86 19.92
C LEU A 60 -9.81 -10.11 21.30
N MET A 61 -11.08 -9.74 21.47
CA MET A 61 -11.82 -10.01 22.69
C MET A 61 -12.00 -11.52 22.91
N GLY A 62 -12.37 -12.28 21.90
CA GLY A 62 -12.55 -13.72 21.98
C GLY A 62 -11.27 -14.44 22.39
N VAL A 63 -10.13 -14.10 21.78
CA VAL A 63 -8.83 -14.67 22.14
C VAL A 63 -8.40 -14.22 23.53
N GLY A 64 -8.58 -12.93 23.87
CA GLY A 64 -8.22 -12.39 25.17
C GLY A 64 -8.98 -13.02 26.34
N LEU A 65 -10.27 -13.36 26.13
CA LEU A 65 -11.10 -14.04 27.13
C LEU A 65 -10.69 -15.52 27.33
N THR A 66 -10.25 -16.18 26.27
CA THR A 66 -9.82 -17.59 26.33
C THR A 66 -8.38 -17.76 26.80
N ASN A 67 -7.53 -16.77 26.52
CA ASN A 67 -6.11 -16.79 26.88
C ASN A 67 -5.65 -15.43 27.45
N PRO A 68 -5.64 -15.26 28.78
CA PRO A 68 -5.20 -14.00 29.42
C PRO A 68 -3.77 -13.57 29.05
N ALA A 69 -2.87 -14.52 28.74
CA ALA A 69 -1.51 -14.23 28.31
C ALA A 69 -1.48 -13.45 26.97
N PHE A 70 -2.55 -13.55 26.17
CA PHE A 70 -2.68 -12.80 24.93
C PHE A 70 -2.70 -11.28 25.16
N LEU A 71 -3.30 -10.83 26.29
CA LEU A 71 -3.40 -9.42 26.65
C LEU A 71 -2.20 -8.93 27.51
N ALA A 72 -1.20 -9.80 27.76
CA ALA A 72 0.02 -9.38 28.43
C ALA A 72 0.74 -8.27 27.63
N GLY A 73 1.31 -7.30 28.35
CA GLY A 73 1.95 -6.12 27.72
C GLY A 73 3.04 -6.48 26.73
N ASP A 74 3.85 -7.50 27.05
CA ASP A 74 4.91 -7.98 26.14
C ASP A 74 4.35 -8.57 24.85
N ASN A 75 3.26 -9.37 24.93
CA ASN A 75 2.62 -9.92 23.74
C ASN A 75 1.98 -8.84 22.86
N ILE A 76 1.33 -7.86 23.47
CA ILE A 76 0.77 -6.70 22.75
C ILE A 76 1.90 -5.93 22.03
N ARG A 77 3.03 -5.69 22.73
CA ARG A 77 4.22 -5.07 22.14
C ARG A 77 4.71 -5.86 20.94
N ASP A 78 4.84 -7.17 21.06
CA ASP A 78 5.31 -8.05 19.98
C ASP A 78 4.38 -8.04 18.76
N ILE A 79 3.06 -8.01 18.99
CA ILE A 79 2.06 -7.88 17.91
C ILE A 79 2.31 -6.58 17.12
N PHE A 80 2.47 -5.44 17.78
CA PHE A 80 2.73 -4.17 17.11
C PHE A 80 4.09 -4.15 16.39
N VAL A 81 5.12 -4.72 16.99
CA VAL A 81 6.45 -4.83 16.36
C VAL A 81 6.39 -5.66 15.07
N LYS A 82 5.67 -6.80 15.11
CA LYS A 82 5.51 -7.67 13.94
C LYS A 82 4.62 -7.06 12.84
N ALA A 83 3.62 -6.28 13.22
CA ALA A 83 2.74 -5.58 12.28
C ALA A 83 3.38 -4.31 11.68
N ALA A 84 4.35 -3.71 12.37
CA ALA A 84 4.94 -2.44 11.98
C ALA A 84 5.48 -2.40 10.54
N PRO A 85 6.23 -3.41 10.04
CA PRO A 85 6.72 -3.41 8.66
C PRO A 85 5.59 -3.37 7.62
N ALA A 86 4.51 -4.15 7.86
CA ALA A 86 3.35 -4.17 6.98
C ALA A 86 2.61 -2.83 6.97
N LEU A 87 2.51 -2.17 8.12
CA LEU A 87 1.94 -0.82 8.24
C LEU A 87 2.80 0.25 7.54
N ILE A 88 4.13 0.16 7.64
CA ILE A 88 5.06 1.08 6.97
C ILE A 88 4.84 1.02 5.46
N VAL A 89 4.92 -0.18 4.88
CA VAL A 89 4.79 -0.37 3.43
C VAL A 89 3.35 -0.20 2.98
N GLY A 90 2.38 -0.75 3.70
CA GLY A 90 0.95 -0.70 3.38
C GLY A 90 0.41 0.73 3.30
N SER A 91 0.90 1.63 4.17
CA SER A 91 0.54 3.05 4.13
C SER A 91 0.91 3.70 2.80
N MET A 92 2.06 3.38 2.21
CA MET A 92 2.51 3.91 0.91
C MET A 92 1.95 3.08 -0.25
N MET A 93 1.80 1.75 -0.11
CA MET A 93 1.16 0.88 -1.08
C MET A 93 -0.29 1.31 -1.37
N THR A 94 -0.99 1.87 -0.38
CA THR A 94 -2.32 2.46 -0.57
C THR A 94 -2.32 3.49 -1.70
N LEU A 95 -1.27 4.31 -1.84
CA LEU A 95 -1.14 5.29 -2.92
C LEU A 95 -1.00 4.64 -4.31
N VAL A 96 -0.24 3.54 -4.38
CA VAL A 96 -0.05 2.76 -5.61
C VAL A 96 -1.38 2.15 -6.05
N ILE A 97 -2.10 1.51 -5.12
CA ILE A 97 -3.40 0.88 -5.42
C ILE A 97 -4.46 1.94 -5.76
N LEU A 98 -4.47 3.09 -5.06
CA LEU A 98 -5.34 4.21 -5.41
C LEU A 98 -5.10 4.70 -6.85
N ALA A 99 -3.85 4.66 -7.35
CA ALA A 99 -3.50 5.03 -8.71
C ALA A 99 -3.78 3.92 -9.75
N ARG A 100 -4.48 2.84 -9.39
CA ARG A 100 -4.78 1.64 -10.22
C ARG A 100 -3.56 0.78 -10.55
N GLU A 101 -2.52 0.84 -9.74
CA GLU A 101 -1.33 0.03 -9.91
C GLU A 101 -1.17 -0.93 -8.72
N ILE A 102 -0.34 -1.96 -8.90
CA ILE A 102 -0.01 -2.93 -7.84
C ILE A 102 1.50 -3.14 -7.88
N ASP A 103 2.15 -3.11 -6.73
CA ASP A 103 3.56 -3.44 -6.60
C ASP A 103 3.74 -4.76 -5.83
N ILE A 104 4.01 -5.82 -6.59
CA ILE A 104 4.24 -7.16 -6.03
C ILE A 104 5.73 -7.36 -5.64
N SER A 105 6.61 -6.42 -6.01
CA SER A 105 8.05 -6.56 -5.76
C SER A 105 8.49 -6.16 -4.36
N VAL A 106 7.61 -5.58 -3.53
CA VAL A 106 7.97 -4.98 -2.23
C VAL A 106 8.61 -5.97 -1.26
N GLY A 107 8.23 -7.25 -1.28
CA GLY A 107 8.84 -8.28 -0.43
C GLY A 107 10.29 -8.55 -0.82
N SER A 108 10.54 -8.81 -2.10
CA SER A 108 11.91 -9.00 -2.61
C SER A 108 12.75 -7.73 -2.51
N LEU A 109 12.14 -6.55 -2.65
CA LEU A 109 12.81 -5.27 -2.43
C LEU A 109 13.24 -5.11 -0.97
N MET A 110 12.36 -5.47 -0.04
CA MET A 110 12.68 -5.50 1.38
C MET A 110 13.87 -6.45 1.66
N GLY A 111 13.90 -7.63 1.01
CA GLY A 111 15.03 -8.57 1.09
C GLY A 111 16.33 -7.97 0.57
N LEU A 112 16.30 -7.33 -0.60
CA LEU A 112 17.48 -6.66 -1.17
C LEU A 112 17.98 -5.54 -0.27
N CYS A 113 17.07 -4.69 0.24
CA CYS A 113 17.40 -3.60 1.14
C CYS A 113 18.06 -4.11 2.44
N ALA A 114 17.54 -5.20 3.01
CA ALA A 114 18.12 -5.85 4.18
C ALA A 114 19.51 -6.41 3.90
N ALA A 115 19.71 -7.06 2.75
CA ALA A 115 21.00 -7.57 2.32
C ALA A 115 22.03 -6.43 2.13
N VAL A 116 21.64 -5.35 1.45
CA VAL A 116 22.49 -4.16 1.26
C VAL A 116 22.88 -3.54 2.61
N LEU A 117 21.90 -3.38 3.51
CA LEU A 117 22.13 -2.86 4.85
C LEU A 117 23.13 -3.72 5.61
N GLY A 118 22.89 -5.03 5.64
CA GLY A 118 23.76 -5.98 6.35
C GLY A 118 25.15 -6.08 5.74
N ILE A 119 25.29 -6.17 4.41
CA ILE A 119 26.60 -6.19 3.73
C ILE A 119 27.37 -4.89 3.98
N ALA A 120 26.69 -3.74 3.96
CA ALA A 120 27.31 -2.46 4.19
C ALA A 120 27.87 -2.32 5.61
N THR A 121 27.14 -2.83 6.62
CA THR A 121 27.43 -2.54 8.04
C THR A 121 28.07 -3.67 8.82
N SER A 122 27.88 -4.95 8.40
CA SER A 122 28.48 -6.10 9.09
C SER A 122 30.00 -5.99 9.16
N THR A 123 30.55 -6.33 10.33
CA THR A 123 32.01 -6.33 10.57
C THR A 123 32.76 -7.36 9.72
N ASP A 124 32.09 -8.41 9.28
CA ASP A 124 32.64 -9.48 8.43
C ASP A 124 32.56 -9.14 6.92
N ARG A 125 32.01 -7.97 6.57
CA ARG A 125 31.80 -7.51 5.20
C ARG A 125 32.48 -6.14 4.99
N LEU A 126 31.71 -5.10 4.67
CA LEU A 126 32.27 -3.78 4.36
C LEU A 126 32.55 -2.92 5.60
N ALA A 127 31.95 -3.25 6.74
CA ALA A 127 32.10 -2.55 8.02
C ALA A 127 31.95 -1.00 7.91
N LEU A 128 31.04 -0.53 7.04
CA LEU A 128 30.74 0.88 6.91
C LEU A 128 30.03 1.42 8.14
N PRO A 129 30.12 2.72 8.42
CA PRO A 129 29.36 3.36 9.49
C PRO A 129 27.83 3.09 9.33
N VAL A 130 27.11 2.91 10.44
CA VAL A 130 25.68 2.61 10.47
C VAL A 130 24.88 3.58 9.61
N TRP A 131 25.14 4.88 9.70
CA TRP A 131 24.43 5.89 8.91
C TRP A 131 24.59 5.69 7.40
N ALA A 132 25.76 5.23 6.93
CA ALA A 132 26.01 4.97 5.52
C ALA A 132 25.19 3.75 5.04
N GLY A 133 25.14 2.68 5.84
CA GLY A 133 24.29 1.53 5.56
C GLY A 133 22.80 1.88 5.50
N VAL A 134 22.33 2.71 6.42
CA VAL A 134 20.93 3.18 6.42
C VAL A 134 20.63 4.01 5.17
N ILE A 135 21.49 4.95 4.79
CA ILE A 135 21.32 5.75 3.57
C ILE A 135 21.29 4.84 2.33
N LEU A 136 22.21 3.88 2.22
CA LEU A 136 22.25 2.94 1.10
C LEU A 136 20.98 2.10 1.02
N CYS A 137 20.50 1.57 2.15
CA CYS A 137 19.27 0.80 2.24
C CYS A 137 18.05 1.61 1.72
N LEU A 138 17.89 2.84 2.20
CA LEU A 138 16.78 3.71 1.79
C LEU A 138 16.93 4.16 0.32
N ALA A 139 18.15 4.44 -0.14
CA ALA A 139 18.43 4.83 -1.51
C ALA A 139 18.13 3.69 -2.51
N VAL A 140 18.50 2.45 -2.16
CA VAL A 140 18.15 1.27 -2.97
C VAL A 140 16.65 1.10 -3.01
N GLY A 141 15.95 1.19 -1.87
CA GLY A 141 14.50 1.09 -1.82
C GLY A 141 13.83 2.13 -2.72
N ALA A 142 14.17 3.41 -2.56
CA ALA A 142 13.64 4.50 -3.37
C ALA A 142 14.01 4.36 -4.85
N GLY A 143 15.26 3.97 -5.16
CA GLY A 143 15.77 3.79 -6.51
C GLY A 143 15.02 2.70 -7.28
N VAL A 144 14.81 1.54 -6.67
CA VAL A 144 14.03 0.45 -7.28
C VAL A 144 12.57 0.87 -7.45
N GLY A 145 11.98 1.54 -6.44
CA GLY A 145 10.63 2.10 -6.57
C GLY A 145 10.53 3.09 -7.75
N LEU A 146 11.52 3.96 -7.92
CA LEU A 146 11.60 4.86 -9.08
C LEU A 146 11.68 4.08 -10.40
N VAL A 147 12.49 3.02 -10.49
CA VAL A 147 12.58 2.16 -11.69
C VAL A 147 11.23 1.55 -12.00
N ASN A 148 10.53 0.95 -11.02
CA ASN A 148 9.17 0.43 -11.19
C ASN A 148 8.21 1.51 -11.68
N GLY A 149 8.28 2.70 -11.08
CA GLY A 149 7.48 3.84 -11.47
C GLY A 149 7.75 4.32 -12.90
N VAL A 150 9.01 4.37 -13.33
CA VAL A 150 9.41 4.74 -14.71
C VAL A 150 8.89 3.72 -15.72
N LEU A 151 9.13 2.43 -15.47
CA LEU A 151 8.68 1.36 -16.36
C LEU A 151 7.16 1.34 -16.50
N THR A 152 6.44 1.53 -15.40
CA THR A 152 4.97 1.53 -15.40
C THR A 152 4.40 2.81 -16.01
N ALA A 153 4.92 3.98 -15.61
CA ALA A 153 4.31 5.25 -15.99
C ALA A 153 4.76 5.77 -17.37
N PHE A 154 6.04 5.60 -17.74
CA PHE A 154 6.61 6.15 -18.97
C PHE A 154 6.75 5.10 -20.06
N ALA A 155 7.24 3.89 -19.73
CA ALA A 155 7.27 2.80 -20.72
C ALA A 155 5.87 2.16 -20.93
N ARG A 156 4.88 2.51 -20.09
CA ARG A 156 3.48 2.05 -20.18
C ARG A 156 3.33 0.53 -20.10
N ILE A 157 4.26 -0.12 -19.40
CA ILE A 157 4.17 -1.56 -19.14
C ILE A 157 3.20 -1.77 -17.94
N PRO A 158 2.26 -2.72 -18.00
CA PRO A 158 1.38 -3.01 -16.88
C PRO A 158 2.17 -3.27 -15.57
N SER A 159 1.80 -2.62 -14.47
CA SER A 159 2.56 -2.69 -13.21
C SER A 159 2.76 -4.12 -12.70
N ILE A 160 1.75 -4.97 -12.85
CA ILE A 160 1.85 -6.38 -12.45
C ILE A 160 3.00 -7.07 -13.20
N VAL A 161 3.17 -6.81 -14.50
CA VAL A 161 4.24 -7.41 -15.31
C VAL A 161 5.61 -6.88 -14.87
N VAL A 162 5.73 -5.56 -14.67
CA VAL A 162 6.96 -4.92 -14.17
C VAL A 162 7.34 -5.50 -12.82
N THR A 163 6.41 -5.49 -11.87
CA THR A 163 6.71 -5.84 -10.47
C THR A 163 6.90 -7.33 -10.25
N LEU A 164 6.26 -8.21 -11.04
CA LEU A 164 6.57 -9.64 -11.06
C LEU A 164 7.97 -9.92 -11.62
N GLY A 165 8.35 -9.23 -12.70
CA GLY A 165 9.72 -9.30 -13.23
C GLY A 165 10.75 -8.81 -12.20
N MET A 166 10.46 -7.67 -11.55
CA MET A 166 11.31 -7.11 -10.49
C MET A 166 11.36 -8.01 -9.25
N LEU A 167 10.27 -8.66 -8.85
CA LEU A 167 10.27 -9.63 -7.76
C LEU A 167 11.34 -10.70 -7.97
N THR A 168 11.35 -11.30 -9.16
CA THR A 168 12.31 -12.36 -9.51
C THR A 168 13.73 -11.81 -9.63
N LEU A 169 13.90 -10.65 -10.28
CA LEU A 169 15.19 -10.01 -10.46
C LEU A 169 15.83 -9.62 -9.12
N LEU A 170 15.06 -8.99 -8.23
CA LEU A 170 15.55 -8.55 -6.93
C LEU A 170 15.90 -9.74 -6.02
N LYS A 171 15.10 -10.81 -6.07
CA LYS A 171 15.40 -12.05 -5.35
C LYS A 171 16.74 -12.65 -5.82
N GLY A 172 16.92 -12.80 -7.14
CA GLY A 172 18.19 -13.26 -7.69
C GLY A 172 19.37 -12.33 -7.37
N ALA A 173 19.17 -11.01 -7.44
CA ALA A 173 20.18 -10.03 -7.04
C ALA A 173 20.57 -10.17 -5.56
N THR A 174 19.60 -10.40 -4.67
CA THR A 174 19.86 -10.64 -3.25
C THR A 174 20.72 -11.90 -3.04
N GLU A 175 20.38 -12.99 -3.70
CA GLU A 175 21.13 -14.25 -3.62
C GLU A 175 22.58 -14.09 -4.13
N LEU A 176 22.76 -13.40 -5.26
CA LEU A 176 24.08 -13.09 -5.82
C LEU A 176 24.92 -12.20 -4.90
N LEU A 177 24.35 -11.13 -4.36
CA LEU A 177 25.02 -10.22 -3.44
C LEU A 177 25.46 -10.91 -2.14
N MET A 178 24.63 -11.77 -1.60
CA MET A 178 24.92 -12.53 -0.39
C MET A 178 25.97 -13.63 -0.63
N GLY A 179 26.09 -14.13 -1.87
CA GLY A 179 27.05 -15.16 -2.25
C GLY A 179 26.84 -16.48 -1.54
N GLY A 180 25.60 -16.85 -1.26
CA GLY A 180 25.22 -18.10 -0.57
C GLY A 180 25.57 -18.11 0.93
N ARG A 181 25.95 -16.98 1.52
CA ARG A 181 26.30 -16.87 2.94
C ARG A 181 25.36 -15.92 3.65
N TRP A 182 24.90 -16.28 4.82
CA TRP A 182 24.09 -15.44 5.68
C TRP A 182 24.90 -14.21 6.13
N ILE A 183 24.20 -13.16 6.49
CA ILE A 183 24.81 -11.94 7.01
C ILE A 183 24.61 -11.93 8.51
N GLU A 184 25.71 -11.95 9.22
CA GLU A 184 25.80 -11.98 10.67
C GLU A 184 26.58 -10.76 11.17
N ASN A 185 26.81 -10.66 12.47
CA ASN A 185 27.67 -9.68 13.10
C ASN A 185 27.35 -8.22 12.73
N MET A 186 26.05 -7.89 12.72
CA MET A 186 25.60 -6.51 12.57
C MET A 186 25.99 -5.69 13.80
N PRO A 187 26.49 -4.45 13.63
CA PRO A 187 26.93 -3.60 14.74
C PRO A 187 25.77 -3.29 15.69
N GLN A 188 26.09 -3.20 16.99
CA GLN A 188 25.07 -2.95 18.04
C GLN A 188 24.26 -1.68 17.79
N GLY A 189 24.91 -0.59 17.33
CA GLY A 189 24.22 0.65 17.01
C GLY A 189 23.17 0.52 15.89
N LEU A 190 23.33 -0.47 14.98
CA LEU A 190 22.31 -0.77 13.98
C LEU A 190 21.17 -1.59 14.59
N ARG A 191 21.50 -2.57 15.43
CA ARG A 191 20.49 -3.42 16.10
C ARG A 191 19.56 -2.62 17.01
N ALA A 192 20.02 -1.50 17.54
CA ALA A 192 19.21 -0.58 18.33
C ALA A 192 17.91 -0.15 17.61
N PHE A 193 17.92 0.01 16.28
CA PHE A 193 16.72 0.35 15.50
C PHE A 193 15.61 -0.69 15.63
N GLY A 194 15.97 -1.98 15.73
CA GLY A 194 15.00 -3.06 15.82
C GLY A 194 14.63 -3.48 17.24
N THR A 195 15.52 -3.24 18.22
CA THR A 195 15.41 -3.80 19.57
C THR A 195 15.09 -2.76 20.65
N GLU A 196 15.46 -1.49 20.43
CA GLU A 196 15.25 -0.46 21.44
C GLU A 196 13.89 0.24 21.30
N SER A 197 13.54 1.00 22.33
CA SER A 197 12.28 1.72 22.42
C SER A 197 12.49 3.14 22.95
N ALA A 198 11.66 4.09 22.49
CA ALA A 198 11.56 5.42 23.06
C ALA A 198 10.20 5.54 23.78
N MET A 199 10.22 6.05 25.01
CA MET A 199 9.00 6.18 25.85
C MET A 199 8.23 4.85 26.00
N GLY A 200 8.92 3.71 26.03
CA GLY A 200 8.31 2.37 26.13
C GLY A 200 7.73 1.82 24.81
N ILE A 201 7.75 2.60 23.72
CA ILE A 201 7.25 2.18 22.41
C ILE A 201 8.45 1.85 21.50
N PRO A 202 8.49 0.67 20.83
CA PRO A 202 9.56 0.28 19.91
C PRO A 202 9.73 1.26 18.76
N TYR A 203 10.96 1.48 18.29
CA TYR A 203 11.23 2.39 17.17
C TYR A 203 10.51 1.97 15.88
N SER A 204 10.34 0.66 15.63
CA SER A 204 9.56 0.16 14.49
C SER A 204 8.10 0.63 14.51
N VAL A 205 7.48 0.69 15.69
CA VAL A 205 6.10 1.17 15.87
C VAL A 205 6.03 2.69 15.65
N TRP A 206 7.01 3.45 16.15
CA TRP A 206 7.10 4.89 15.86
C TRP A 206 7.20 5.15 14.36
N MET A 207 8.02 4.36 13.66
CA MET A 207 8.15 4.50 12.20
C MET A 207 6.86 4.13 11.47
N ALA A 208 6.14 3.09 11.93
CA ALA A 208 4.83 2.73 11.38
C ALA A 208 3.81 3.85 11.57
N LEU A 209 3.74 4.44 12.76
CA LEU A 209 2.89 5.60 13.05
C LEU A 209 3.27 6.80 12.18
N ALA A 210 4.55 7.10 12.04
CA ALA A 210 5.03 8.18 11.16
C ALA A 210 4.63 7.94 9.71
N SER A 211 4.86 6.73 9.17
CA SER A 211 4.46 6.37 7.81
C SER A 211 2.94 6.50 7.60
N MET A 212 2.15 6.03 8.56
CA MET A 212 0.70 6.14 8.53
C MET A 212 0.26 7.62 8.53
N LEU A 213 0.80 8.46 9.41
CA LEU A 213 0.48 9.89 9.47
C LEU A 213 0.87 10.62 8.18
N ILE A 214 2.05 10.32 7.64
CA ILE A 214 2.50 10.85 6.34
C ILE A 214 1.54 10.40 5.23
N GLY A 215 1.16 9.14 5.18
CA GLY A 215 0.21 8.61 4.20
C GLY A 215 -1.18 9.28 4.30
N ILE A 216 -1.69 9.47 5.51
CA ILE A 216 -2.95 10.20 5.76
C ILE A 216 -2.82 11.64 5.30
N TRP A 217 -1.74 12.33 5.64
CA TRP A 217 -1.48 13.70 5.23
C TRP A 217 -1.37 13.82 3.72
N LEU A 218 -0.59 12.94 3.07
CA LEU A 218 -0.47 12.90 1.61
C LEU A 218 -1.82 12.68 0.93
N THR A 219 -2.62 11.74 1.40
CA THR A 219 -3.90 11.40 0.76
C THR A 219 -4.99 12.44 1.01
N ARG A 220 -5.06 13.03 2.21
CA ARG A 220 -6.19 13.88 2.61
C ARG A 220 -5.92 15.38 2.52
N ARG A 221 -4.65 15.80 2.61
CA ARG A 221 -4.29 17.23 2.76
C ARG A 221 -3.43 17.78 1.62
N THR A 222 -3.03 16.97 0.64
CA THR A 222 -2.19 17.41 -0.47
C THR A 222 -2.90 17.32 -1.82
N ALA A 223 -2.47 18.18 -2.75
CA ALA A 223 -2.92 18.10 -4.14
C ALA A 223 -2.53 16.77 -4.80
N PHE A 224 -1.41 16.14 -4.34
CA PHE A 224 -0.98 14.83 -4.81
C PHE A 224 -2.03 13.76 -4.51
N GLY A 225 -2.53 13.69 -3.28
CA GLY A 225 -3.58 12.73 -2.89
C GLY A 225 -4.87 12.92 -3.68
N LEU A 226 -5.38 14.16 -3.76
CA LEU A 226 -6.58 14.47 -4.53
C LEU A 226 -6.45 14.06 -6.01
N ARG A 227 -5.30 14.34 -6.64
CA ARG A 227 -5.01 13.95 -8.03
C ARG A 227 -4.90 12.43 -8.17
N THR A 228 -4.33 11.72 -7.18
CA THR A 228 -4.25 10.25 -7.18
C THR A 228 -5.64 9.63 -7.10
N TYR A 229 -6.53 10.13 -6.24
CA TYR A 229 -7.93 9.69 -6.21
C TYR A 229 -8.67 9.97 -7.53
N ALA A 230 -8.48 11.14 -8.12
CA ALA A 230 -9.08 11.51 -9.41
C ALA A 230 -8.59 10.59 -10.53
N LEU A 231 -7.27 10.35 -10.60
CA LEU A 231 -6.64 9.42 -11.55
C LEU A 231 -7.21 8.01 -11.41
N GLY A 232 -7.31 7.52 -10.17
CA GLY A 232 -7.84 6.20 -9.89
C GLY A 232 -9.35 6.07 -10.14
N SER A 233 -10.13 7.14 -10.02
CA SER A 233 -11.57 7.11 -10.28
C SER A 233 -11.87 7.09 -11.78
N SER A 234 -11.22 7.95 -12.56
CA SER A 234 -11.35 8.02 -14.03
C SER A 234 -10.09 8.60 -14.65
N PRO A 235 -9.18 7.76 -15.20
CA PRO A 235 -7.95 8.23 -15.83
C PRO A 235 -8.20 9.22 -16.98
N SER A 236 -9.21 8.95 -17.82
CA SER A 236 -9.55 9.82 -18.95
C SER A 236 -10.06 11.19 -18.51
N ALA A 237 -10.94 11.25 -17.49
CA ALA A 237 -11.40 12.52 -16.95
C ALA A 237 -10.29 13.29 -16.22
N ALA A 238 -9.37 12.60 -15.56
CA ALA A 238 -8.20 13.19 -14.91
C ALA A 238 -7.26 13.83 -15.95
N GLU A 239 -7.00 13.15 -17.06
CA GLU A 239 -6.18 13.64 -18.16
C GLU A 239 -6.79 14.90 -18.81
N LEU A 240 -8.10 14.90 -19.06
CA LEU A 240 -8.83 16.08 -19.57
C LEU A 240 -8.73 17.30 -18.64
N ARG A 241 -8.53 17.08 -17.35
CA ARG A 241 -8.30 18.13 -16.34
C ARG A 241 -6.83 18.48 -16.14
N GLY A 242 -5.93 17.98 -16.99
CA GLY A 242 -4.50 18.26 -16.94
C GLY A 242 -3.75 17.55 -15.79
N ILE A 243 -4.30 16.49 -15.22
CA ILE A 243 -3.61 15.69 -14.21
C ILE A 243 -2.62 14.75 -14.90
N ASP A 244 -1.33 14.96 -14.64
CA ASP A 244 -0.26 14.09 -15.12
C ASP A 244 -0.21 12.78 -14.31
N GLY A 245 -0.89 11.76 -14.80
CA GLY A 245 -0.94 10.44 -14.16
C GLY A 245 0.43 9.77 -14.05
N ARG A 246 1.38 10.09 -14.96
CA ARG A 246 2.72 9.51 -14.92
C ARG A 246 3.48 9.94 -13.68
N LYS A 247 3.43 11.24 -13.34
CA LYS A 247 4.06 11.77 -12.12
C LYS A 247 3.44 11.17 -10.87
N MET A 248 2.11 11.00 -10.85
CA MET A 248 1.41 10.43 -9.70
C MET A 248 1.88 8.99 -9.45
N LYS A 249 1.95 8.16 -10.49
CA LYS A 249 2.44 6.78 -10.41
C LYS A 249 3.90 6.73 -9.98
N LEU A 250 4.77 7.51 -10.62
CA LEU A 250 6.21 7.57 -10.30
C LEU A 250 6.45 7.85 -8.81
N VAL A 251 5.78 8.87 -8.26
CA VAL A 251 5.92 9.26 -6.85
C VAL A 251 5.36 8.17 -5.94
N ALA A 252 4.22 7.56 -6.28
CA ALA A 252 3.63 6.48 -5.47
C ALA A 252 4.58 5.28 -5.37
N PHE A 253 5.17 4.82 -6.48
CA PHE A 253 6.14 3.73 -6.48
C PHE A 253 7.43 4.09 -5.72
N ALA A 254 7.95 5.32 -5.89
CA ALA A 254 9.14 5.77 -5.16
C ALA A 254 8.92 5.79 -3.64
N LEU A 255 7.76 6.28 -3.19
CA LEU A 255 7.40 6.29 -1.76
C LEU A 255 7.22 4.86 -1.22
N THR A 256 6.64 3.96 -2.00
CA THR A 256 6.48 2.56 -1.59
C THR A 256 7.82 1.85 -1.52
N GLY A 257 8.73 2.10 -2.47
CA GLY A 257 10.09 1.57 -2.42
C GLY A 257 10.89 2.11 -1.23
N LEU A 258 10.78 3.41 -0.93
CA LEU A 258 11.38 4.01 0.26
C LEU A 258 10.84 3.37 1.55
N ALA A 259 9.53 3.14 1.61
CA ALA A 259 8.88 2.46 2.74
C ALA A 259 9.35 1.01 2.88
N ALA A 260 9.59 0.29 1.77
CA ALA A 260 10.17 -1.06 1.80
C ALA A 260 11.60 -1.05 2.39
N GLY A 261 12.42 -0.06 2.03
CA GLY A 261 13.73 0.15 2.64
C GLY A 261 13.65 0.45 4.14
N ALA A 262 12.71 1.30 4.56
CA ALA A 262 12.47 1.58 5.98
C ALA A 262 11.98 0.33 6.73
N ALA A 263 11.05 -0.44 6.15
CA ALA A 263 10.60 -1.70 6.72
C ALA A 263 11.74 -2.72 6.86
N ALA A 264 12.63 -2.80 5.85
CA ALA A 264 13.82 -3.63 5.90
C ALA A 264 14.74 -3.25 7.06
N LEU A 265 15.02 -1.95 7.25
CA LEU A 265 15.83 -1.45 8.35
C LEU A 265 15.32 -1.95 9.70
N PHE A 266 14.04 -1.73 10.00
CA PHE A 266 13.48 -2.09 11.29
C PHE A 266 13.27 -3.60 11.48
N SER A 267 12.99 -4.36 10.41
CA SER A 267 12.78 -5.79 10.51
C SER A 267 14.07 -6.60 10.55
N ALA A 268 15.04 -6.26 9.68
CA ALA A 268 16.31 -6.96 9.63
C ALA A 268 17.12 -6.79 10.93
N THR A 269 17.00 -5.63 11.58
CA THR A 269 17.72 -5.33 12.82
C THR A 269 17.15 -6.03 14.06
N GLN A 270 15.95 -6.61 13.96
CA GLN A 270 15.40 -7.49 15.00
C GLN A 270 16.00 -8.90 14.96
N LEU A 271 16.54 -9.29 13.81
CA LEU A 271 17.09 -10.63 13.61
C LEU A 271 18.58 -10.65 13.95
N GLN A 272 19.08 -11.83 14.32
CA GLN A 272 20.51 -12.04 14.51
C GLN A 272 21.23 -12.27 13.18
N VAL A 273 20.51 -12.85 12.23
CA VAL A 273 21.01 -13.27 10.92
C VAL A 273 20.03 -12.85 9.83
N ILE A 274 20.55 -12.32 8.73
CA ILE A 274 19.78 -12.05 7.52
C ILE A 274 20.05 -13.18 6.52
N GLU A 275 18.99 -13.86 6.13
CA GLU A 275 19.01 -14.93 5.11
C GLU A 275 18.49 -14.42 3.76
N SER A 276 18.82 -15.13 2.65
CA SER A 276 18.43 -14.73 1.29
C SER A 276 16.91 -14.76 1.05
N GLY A 277 16.18 -15.54 1.86
CA GLY A 277 14.71 -15.63 1.84
C GLY A 277 13.98 -14.50 2.56
N PHE A 278 14.71 -13.57 3.20
CA PHE A 278 14.12 -12.44 3.96
C PHE A 278 13.15 -11.63 3.08
N GLY A 279 11.97 -11.38 3.60
CA GLY A 279 10.91 -10.64 2.89
C GLY A 279 10.06 -11.47 1.91
N SER A 280 10.34 -12.76 1.70
CA SER A 280 9.53 -13.60 0.81
C SER A 280 8.10 -13.75 1.32
N GLY A 281 7.10 -13.48 0.44
CA GLY A 281 5.68 -13.53 0.79
C GLY A 281 5.14 -12.27 1.49
N PHE A 282 6.02 -11.35 1.86
CA PHE A 282 5.63 -10.11 2.54
C PHE A 282 4.73 -9.23 1.66
N GLU A 283 4.92 -9.25 0.34
CA GLU A 283 4.07 -8.56 -0.63
C GLU A 283 2.60 -8.96 -0.50
N LEU A 284 2.32 -10.24 -0.27
CA LEU A 284 0.95 -10.74 -0.12
C LEU A 284 0.29 -10.21 1.16
N VAL A 285 1.04 -10.16 2.25
CA VAL A 285 0.57 -9.61 3.54
C VAL A 285 0.20 -8.14 3.38
N VAL A 286 1.09 -7.34 2.75
CA VAL A 286 0.87 -5.91 2.54
C VAL A 286 -0.34 -5.66 1.64
N ILE A 287 -0.41 -6.33 0.48
CA ILE A 287 -1.51 -6.15 -0.47
C ILE A 287 -2.83 -6.60 0.16
N ALA A 288 -2.84 -7.74 0.86
CA ALA A 288 -4.04 -8.23 1.55
C ALA A 288 -4.53 -7.23 2.60
N GLY A 289 -3.65 -6.69 3.46
CA GLY A 289 -4.00 -5.67 4.45
C GLY A 289 -4.60 -4.41 3.83
N VAL A 290 -4.02 -3.93 2.71
CA VAL A 290 -4.56 -2.76 2.00
C VAL A 290 -5.96 -3.02 1.43
N ILE A 291 -6.20 -4.21 0.86
CA ILE A 291 -7.48 -4.57 0.24
C ILE A 291 -8.54 -4.86 1.31
N VAL A 292 -8.21 -5.66 2.33
CA VAL A 292 -9.09 -5.96 3.46
C VAL A 292 -9.48 -4.67 4.20
N GLY A 293 -8.54 -3.73 4.32
CA GLY A 293 -8.78 -2.39 4.84
C GLY A 293 -9.67 -1.50 3.96
N GLY A 294 -10.23 -2.02 2.85
CA GLY A 294 -11.25 -1.34 2.04
C GLY A 294 -10.71 -0.55 0.86
N THR A 295 -9.43 -0.64 0.53
CA THR A 295 -8.88 0.00 -0.67
C THR A 295 -9.23 -0.81 -1.91
N SER A 296 -9.88 -0.17 -2.87
CA SER A 296 -10.34 -0.80 -4.12
C SER A 296 -9.19 -1.08 -5.07
N ILE A 297 -9.04 -2.32 -5.52
CA ILE A 297 -8.08 -2.72 -6.57
C ILE A 297 -8.32 -1.95 -7.88
N ARG A 298 -9.56 -1.52 -8.13
CA ARG A 298 -9.90 -0.70 -9.31
C ARG A 298 -9.42 0.74 -9.19
N GLY A 299 -8.81 1.11 -8.06
CA GLY A 299 -8.33 2.45 -7.77
C GLY A 299 -9.44 3.43 -7.35
N GLY A 300 -9.03 4.65 -7.01
CA GLY A 300 -9.91 5.78 -6.73
C GLY A 300 -10.73 5.72 -5.44
N ARG A 301 -10.65 4.63 -4.67
CA ARG A 301 -11.36 4.45 -3.39
C ARG A 301 -10.48 3.69 -2.40
N GLY A 302 -10.43 4.15 -1.17
CA GLY A 302 -9.67 3.55 -0.08
C GLY A 302 -9.11 4.59 0.87
N SER A 303 -8.51 4.15 1.95
CA SER A 303 -7.86 5.03 2.91
C SER A 303 -6.69 4.36 3.62
N VAL A 304 -5.70 5.15 4.03
CA VAL A 304 -4.57 4.67 4.82
C VAL A 304 -5.02 4.21 6.21
N ILE A 305 -6.09 4.80 6.75
CA ILE A 305 -6.66 4.34 8.03
C ILE A 305 -7.26 2.95 7.86
N GLY A 306 -8.00 2.71 6.76
CA GLY A 306 -8.52 1.38 6.45
C GLY A 306 -7.39 0.36 6.34
N THR A 307 -6.32 0.68 5.63
CA THR A 307 -5.13 -0.17 5.52
C THR A 307 -4.51 -0.52 6.88
N ALA A 308 -4.54 0.42 7.84
CA ALA A 308 -4.00 0.16 9.18
C ALA A 308 -4.90 -0.78 10.03
N ILE A 309 -6.16 -0.96 9.65
CA ILE A 309 -7.12 -1.85 10.33
C ILE A 309 -7.12 -3.24 9.67
N GLY A 310 -6.90 -3.31 8.35
CA GLY A 310 -6.89 -4.55 7.55
C GLY A 310 -5.60 -5.30 7.67
#